data_06ca48a0c402eeff8599b220de73d4b5
#
_entry.id   06ca48a0c402eeff8599b220de73d4b5
#
_cell.length_a   1.000
_cell.length_b   1.000
_cell.length_c   1.000
_cell.angle_alpha   90.00
_cell.angle_beta   90.00
_cell.angle_gamma   90.00
#
_symmetry.space_group_name_H-M   'P 1'
#
loop_
_entity.id
_entity.type
_entity.pdbx_description
1 polymer ?
#
loop_
_entity_poly.entity_id
_entity_poly.type
_entity_poly.pdbx_seq_one_letter_code
_entity_poly.pdbx_strand_id
1 'polypeptide(L)'
;IISGVFKKGDKVLISNPFGSNGNSFKASSIKTIEIFGNEVEEAYAPMSVVMHLYDKMEVKRGDLFVKASGEENLPVVNNNFEAIVCWMDTKPLTENNNYLLQHNSRIVECRIENLIHKIDVNTLSEIKNPGEINLNDICRAGIKTTFPLTYDSYQKNKANGNFILIDKESNTTSGAGMIC
;
A
#
# COMPACT_ATOMS: atom_id res chain seq x y z
N ILE A 1 -6.39 12.54 -3.63
CA ILE A 1 -7.18 11.80 -2.62
C ILE A 1 -7.49 10.43 -3.20
N ILE A 2 -7.14 9.34 -2.51
CA ILE A 2 -7.39 7.97 -2.98
C ILE A 2 -8.70 7.38 -2.42
N SER A 3 -9.17 7.89 -1.27
CA SER A 3 -10.45 7.50 -0.66
C SER A 3 -10.95 8.58 0.29
N GLY A 4 -12.25 8.63 0.53
CA GLY A 4 -12.91 9.51 1.50
C GLY A 4 -13.07 10.95 1.05
N VAL A 5 -13.42 11.79 2.04
CA VAL A 5 -13.66 13.24 1.90
C VAL A 5 -12.83 13.98 2.94
N PHE A 6 -12.14 15.02 2.55
CA PHE A 6 -11.38 15.93 3.42
C PHE A 6 -11.97 17.32 3.37
N LYS A 7 -12.04 17.97 4.53
CA LYS A 7 -12.57 19.32 4.70
C LYS A 7 -11.53 20.22 5.36
N LYS A 8 -11.61 21.50 5.09
CA LYS A 8 -10.87 22.51 5.82
C LYS A 8 -11.15 22.39 7.32
N GLY A 9 -10.11 22.41 8.16
CA GLY A 9 -10.19 22.19 9.60
C GLY A 9 -10.19 20.73 10.06
N ASP A 10 -10.28 19.74 9.16
CA ASP A 10 -10.21 18.34 9.56
C ASP A 10 -8.86 18.04 10.23
N LYS A 11 -8.92 17.28 11.33
CA LYS A 11 -7.73 16.71 11.95
C LYS A 11 -7.24 15.53 11.11
N VAL A 12 -5.96 15.53 10.80
CA VAL A 12 -5.31 14.49 9.99
C VAL A 12 -4.09 13.92 10.69
N LEU A 13 -3.86 12.65 10.45
CA LEU A 13 -2.66 11.93 10.82
C LEU A 13 -1.84 11.68 9.56
N ILE A 14 -0.59 12.07 9.57
CA ILE A 14 0.33 11.86 8.46
C ILE A 14 1.21 10.67 8.82
N SER A 15 1.20 9.63 7.96
CA SER A 15 2.03 8.46 8.17
C SER A 15 3.50 8.84 8.09
N ASN A 16 4.28 8.38 9.06
CA ASN A 16 5.72 8.54 9.10
C ASN A 16 6.37 7.18 9.41
N PRO A 17 6.45 6.28 8.41
CA PRO A 17 6.98 4.93 8.63
C PRO A 17 8.42 4.88 9.15
N PHE A 18 9.16 5.99 9.03
CA PHE A 18 10.53 6.15 9.51
C PHE A 18 10.63 6.95 10.82
N GLY A 19 9.50 7.17 11.52
CA GLY A 19 9.49 7.91 12.77
C GLY A 19 10.38 7.28 13.82
N SER A 20 11.36 8.06 14.32
CA SER A 20 12.08 7.73 15.53
C SER A 20 11.10 7.75 16.70
N ASN A 21 11.12 6.74 17.56
CA ASN A 21 10.28 6.58 18.76
C ASN A 21 8.98 5.75 18.59
N GLY A 22 8.86 4.90 17.57
CA GLY A 22 7.70 4.02 17.43
C GLY A 22 6.38 4.74 17.06
N ASN A 23 6.41 6.04 16.86
CA ASN A 23 5.24 6.82 16.50
C ASN A 23 5.14 6.90 14.97
N SER A 24 4.33 6.02 14.39
CA SER A 24 4.17 5.91 12.94
C SER A 24 3.32 7.03 12.33
N PHE A 25 2.74 7.93 13.14
CA PHE A 25 1.88 9.01 12.69
C PHE A 25 2.20 10.33 13.40
N LYS A 26 2.12 11.42 12.64
CA LYS A 26 2.16 12.81 13.16
C LYS A 26 0.80 13.44 12.96
N ALA A 27 0.28 14.12 13.98
CA ALA A 27 -1.01 14.81 13.92
C ALA A 27 -0.86 16.24 13.43
N SER A 28 -1.81 16.71 12.64
CA SER A 28 -1.99 18.12 12.24
C SER A 28 -3.46 18.36 11.89
N SER A 29 -3.74 19.57 11.38
CA SER A 29 -5.06 19.93 10.84
C SER A 29 -4.91 20.58 9.47
N ILE A 30 -5.91 20.39 8.60
CA ILE A 30 -5.95 20.98 7.27
C ILE A 30 -6.25 22.49 7.41
N LYS A 31 -5.37 23.33 6.91
CA LYS A 31 -5.54 24.77 6.89
C LYS A 31 -6.35 25.23 5.68
N THR A 32 -5.93 24.80 4.47
CA THR A 32 -6.62 25.07 3.21
C THR A 32 -6.51 23.87 2.27
N ILE A 33 -7.46 23.77 1.37
CA ILE A 33 -7.44 22.81 0.25
C ILE A 33 -7.58 23.62 -1.03
N GLU A 34 -6.75 23.35 -2.03
CA GLU A 34 -6.77 24.03 -3.31
C GLU A 34 -6.89 23.06 -4.48
N ILE A 35 -7.70 23.43 -5.47
CA ILE A 35 -7.83 22.75 -6.75
C ILE A 35 -7.53 23.77 -7.85
N PHE A 36 -6.47 23.52 -8.64
CA PHE A 36 -6.03 24.42 -9.69
C PHE A 36 -5.82 25.90 -9.22
N GLY A 37 -5.31 26.07 -7.99
CA GLY A 37 -5.05 27.37 -7.40
C GLY A 37 -6.28 28.07 -6.79
N ASN A 38 -7.45 27.45 -6.80
CA ASN A 38 -8.65 27.96 -6.14
C ASN A 38 -8.88 27.23 -4.81
N GLU A 39 -9.08 27.97 -3.74
CA GLU A 39 -9.41 27.42 -2.43
C GLU A 39 -10.83 26.83 -2.44
N VAL A 40 -10.97 25.64 -1.86
CA VAL A 40 -12.24 24.93 -1.71
C VAL A 40 -12.44 24.47 -0.27
N GLU A 41 -13.70 24.36 0.16
CA GLU A 41 -14.03 23.94 1.53
C GLU A 41 -13.88 22.42 1.75
N GLU A 42 -14.08 21.63 0.70
CA GLU A 42 -13.94 20.18 0.74
C GLU A 42 -13.42 19.61 -0.57
N ALA A 43 -12.78 18.44 -0.48
CA ALA A 43 -12.36 17.65 -1.62
C ALA A 43 -12.50 16.15 -1.34
N TYR A 44 -12.73 15.34 -2.38
CA TYR A 44 -13.03 13.92 -2.26
C TYR A 44 -12.28 13.09 -3.31
N ALA A 45 -12.30 11.78 -3.14
CA ALA A 45 -11.70 10.87 -4.12
C ALA A 45 -12.48 10.91 -5.46
N PRO A 46 -11.79 10.92 -6.61
CA PRO A 46 -10.34 10.79 -6.82
C PRO A 46 -9.60 12.12 -7.10
N MET A 47 -9.99 13.21 -6.49
CA MET A 47 -9.44 14.54 -6.77
C MET A 47 -7.94 14.65 -6.46
N SER A 48 -7.19 15.34 -7.32
CA SER A 48 -5.84 15.82 -7.06
C SER A 48 -5.90 17.23 -6.49
N VAL A 49 -5.30 17.44 -5.31
CA VAL A 49 -5.43 18.68 -4.54
C VAL A 49 -4.08 19.09 -3.95
N VAL A 50 -3.96 20.37 -3.60
CA VAL A 50 -2.91 20.88 -2.72
C VAL A 50 -3.52 21.07 -1.34
N MET A 51 -2.92 20.48 -0.31
CA MET A 51 -3.34 20.66 1.08
C MET A 51 -2.27 21.42 1.85
N HIS A 52 -2.64 22.49 2.50
CA HIS A 52 -1.78 23.19 3.47
C HIS A 52 -2.19 22.77 4.89
N LEU A 53 -1.21 22.57 5.74
CA LEU A 53 -1.40 22.22 7.14
C LEU A 53 -1.17 23.43 8.04
N TYR A 54 -1.77 23.42 9.23
CA TYR A 54 -1.48 24.44 10.25
C TYR A 54 -0.06 24.29 10.79
N ASP A 55 0.40 23.05 10.97
CA ASP A 55 1.73 22.78 11.52
C ASP A 55 2.77 22.69 10.43
N LYS A 56 3.94 23.28 10.71
CA LYS A 56 5.11 23.19 9.86
C LYS A 56 5.75 21.80 10.01
N MET A 57 5.54 20.92 9.07
CA MET A 57 6.11 19.58 9.09
C MET A 57 6.63 19.14 7.74
N GLU A 58 7.62 18.25 7.76
CA GLU A 58 8.13 17.63 6.56
C GLU A 58 7.19 16.51 6.12
N VAL A 59 6.71 16.59 4.89
CA VAL A 59 5.89 15.57 4.22
C VAL A 59 6.63 15.14 2.96
N LYS A 60 6.77 13.84 2.76
CA LYS A 60 7.50 13.25 1.63
C LYS A 60 6.56 12.49 0.70
N ARG A 61 6.99 12.29 -0.55
CA ARG A 61 6.30 11.39 -1.47
C ARG A 61 6.18 9.99 -0.86
N GLY A 62 4.97 9.46 -0.86
CA GLY A 62 4.64 8.15 -0.26
C GLY A 62 4.14 8.23 1.18
N ASP A 63 4.13 9.41 1.81
CA ASP A 63 3.42 9.59 3.07
C ASP A 63 1.91 9.61 2.82
N LEU A 64 1.16 9.06 3.76
CA LEU A 64 -0.28 8.93 3.67
C LEU A 64 -0.96 9.87 4.67
N PHE A 65 -1.91 10.66 4.20
CA PHE A 65 -2.80 11.45 5.03
C PHE A 65 -4.03 10.64 5.38
N VAL A 66 -4.29 10.49 6.67
CA VAL A 66 -5.43 9.74 7.20
C VAL A 66 -6.28 10.68 8.04
N LYS A 67 -7.59 10.66 7.84
CA LYS A 67 -8.50 11.42 8.69
C LYS A 67 -8.49 10.84 10.10
N ALA A 68 -8.36 11.69 11.12
CA ALA A 68 -8.33 11.28 12.53
C ALA A 68 -9.74 10.95 13.01
N SER A 69 -10.29 9.81 12.60
CA SER A 69 -11.64 9.35 12.92
C SER A 69 -11.69 8.27 14.03
N GLY A 70 -10.62 8.13 14.81
CA GLY A 70 -10.45 7.14 15.88
C GLY A 70 -9.34 6.13 15.57
N GLU A 71 -8.76 5.54 16.61
CA GLU A 71 -7.63 4.60 16.49
C GLU A 71 -7.98 3.30 15.78
N GLU A 72 -9.25 2.86 15.87
CA GLU A 72 -9.72 1.60 15.28
C GLU A 72 -9.70 1.57 13.73
N ASN A 73 -9.58 2.73 13.09
CA ASN A 73 -9.63 2.84 11.63
C ASN A 73 -8.29 3.22 10.97
N LEU A 74 -7.21 3.25 11.72
CA LEU A 74 -5.91 3.59 11.16
C LEU A 74 -5.38 2.48 10.24
N PRO A 75 -4.66 2.84 9.17
CA PRO A 75 -3.90 1.89 8.37
C PRO A 75 -2.81 1.23 9.23
N VAL A 76 -2.46 0.01 8.86
CA VAL A 76 -1.35 -0.72 9.46
C VAL A 76 -0.03 -0.16 8.93
N VAL A 77 0.97 -0.01 9.81
CA VAL A 77 2.34 0.31 9.43
C VAL A 77 3.21 -0.91 9.72
N ASN A 78 3.61 -1.62 8.70
CA ASN A 78 4.43 -2.83 8.85
C ASN A 78 5.26 -3.06 7.58
N ASN A 79 6.34 -3.83 7.73
CA ASN A 79 7.19 -4.29 6.63
C ASN A 79 6.99 -5.78 6.32
N ASN A 80 6.10 -6.47 7.03
CA ASN A 80 5.82 -7.88 6.86
C ASN A 80 4.30 -8.10 6.80
N PHE A 81 3.81 -8.69 5.73
CA PHE A 81 2.39 -8.92 5.51
C PHE A 81 2.14 -10.09 4.55
N GLU A 82 0.94 -10.63 4.58
CA GLU A 82 0.46 -11.62 3.62
C GLU A 82 -0.39 -10.96 2.54
N ALA A 83 -0.32 -11.52 1.33
CA ALA A 83 -1.09 -11.03 0.20
C ALA A 83 -1.51 -12.16 -0.73
N ILE A 84 -2.65 -11.95 -1.40
CA ILE A 84 -3.02 -12.74 -2.58
C ILE A 84 -2.30 -12.10 -3.77
N VAL A 85 -1.52 -12.89 -4.50
CA VAL A 85 -0.73 -12.45 -5.65
C VAL A 85 -1.21 -13.18 -6.90
N CYS A 86 -1.51 -12.42 -7.94
CA CYS A 86 -1.71 -12.91 -9.30
C CYS A 86 -0.38 -12.76 -10.05
N TRP A 87 0.17 -13.88 -10.50
CA TRP A 87 1.46 -13.89 -11.18
C TRP A 87 1.31 -13.71 -12.68
N MET A 88 2.05 -12.80 -13.28
CA MET A 88 1.92 -12.39 -14.69
C MET A 88 3.21 -12.55 -15.48
N ASP A 89 4.28 -13.05 -14.86
CA ASP A 89 5.57 -13.26 -15.53
C ASP A 89 5.70 -14.70 -16.04
N THR A 90 6.46 -14.86 -17.12
CA THR A 90 6.84 -16.20 -17.65
C THR A 90 7.89 -16.88 -16.79
N LYS A 91 8.71 -16.10 -16.05
CA LYS A 91 9.65 -16.61 -15.06
C LYS A 91 8.89 -16.97 -13.79
N PRO A 92 8.93 -18.20 -13.31
CA PRO A 92 8.18 -18.60 -12.13
C PRO A 92 8.54 -17.80 -10.87
N LEU A 93 7.53 -17.50 -10.05
CA LEU A 93 7.74 -16.96 -8.72
C LEU A 93 8.16 -18.08 -7.77
N THR A 94 9.27 -17.88 -7.07
CA THR A 94 9.77 -18.80 -6.05
C THR A 94 10.05 -18.05 -4.76
N GLU A 95 10.16 -18.81 -3.67
CA GLU A 95 10.56 -18.25 -2.38
C GLU A 95 11.97 -17.64 -2.44
N ASN A 96 12.21 -16.69 -1.58
CA ASN A 96 13.48 -15.96 -1.46
C ASN A 96 13.85 -15.05 -2.64
N ASN A 97 13.02 -14.94 -3.66
CA ASN A 97 13.23 -13.98 -4.75
C ASN A 97 12.94 -12.55 -4.30
N ASN A 98 13.71 -11.63 -4.87
CA ASN A 98 13.60 -10.20 -4.58
C ASN A 98 13.01 -9.45 -5.76
N TYR A 99 12.07 -8.53 -5.46
CA TYR A 99 11.40 -7.68 -6.42
C TYR A 99 11.40 -6.23 -5.94
N LEU A 100 11.02 -5.31 -6.82
CA LEU A 100 10.53 -4.00 -6.39
C LEU A 100 9.02 -4.13 -6.19
N LEU A 101 8.54 -3.60 -5.07
CA LEU A 101 7.12 -3.51 -4.77
C LEU A 101 6.70 -2.06 -4.85
N GLN A 102 5.76 -1.75 -5.72
CA GLN A 102 5.13 -0.44 -5.79
C GLN A 102 3.77 -0.48 -5.10
N HIS A 103 3.66 0.29 -4.04
CA HIS A 103 2.44 0.53 -3.28
C HIS A 103 2.13 2.03 -3.30
N ASN A 104 1.01 2.41 -3.86
CA ASN A 104 0.67 3.81 -4.11
C ASN A 104 1.81 4.53 -4.88
N SER A 105 2.33 5.62 -4.34
CA SER A 105 3.44 6.38 -4.93
C SER A 105 4.83 5.96 -4.41
N ARG A 106 4.92 4.91 -3.57
CA ARG A 106 6.17 4.42 -2.98
C ARG A 106 6.63 3.15 -3.68
N ILE A 107 7.91 3.08 -3.97
CA ILE A 107 8.58 1.87 -4.46
C ILE A 107 9.60 1.46 -3.41
N VAL A 108 9.56 0.19 -3.00
CA VAL A 108 10.49 -0.41 -2.04
C VAL A 108 10.96 -1.77 -2.54
N GLU A 109 12.14 -2.20 -2.12
CA GLU A 109 12.54 -3.58 -2.33
C GLU A 109 11.74 -4.52 -1.43
N CYS A 110 11.39 -5.67 -1.94
CA CYS A 110 10.73 -6.72 -1.19
C CYS A 110 11.30 -8.08 -1.51
N ARG A 111 11.08 -9.02 -0.61
CA ARG A 111 11.40 -10.44 -0.73
C ARG A 111 10.14 -11.25 -0.50
N ILE A 112 9.96 -12.29 -1.30
CA ILE A 112 8.96 -13.31 -1.04
C ILE A 112 9.52 -14.26 0.01
N GLU A 113 8.95 -14.25 1.22
CA GLU A 113 9.46 -15.08 2.32
C GLU A 113 8.98 -16.53 2.20
N ASN A 114 7.71 -16.70 1.86
CA ASN A 114 7.10 -18.02 1.69
C ASN A 114 5.91 -18.00 0.73
N LEU A 115 5.68 -19.14 0.08
CA LEU A 115 4.49 -19.41 -0.73
C LEU A 115 3.54 -20.30 0.11
N ILE A 116 2.48 -19.71 0.66
CA ILE A 116 1.59 -20.38 1.62
C ILE A 116 0.74 -21.43 0.92
N HIS A 117 0.03 -21.02 -0.13
CA HIS A 117 -0.73 -21.91 -0.99
C HIS A 117 -0.96 -21.26 -2.37
N LYS A 118 -1.17 -22.12 -3.37
CA LYS A 118 -1.68 -21.75 -4.68
C LYS A 118 -3.20 -21.99 -4.69
N ILE A 119 -3.94 -21.14 -5.37
CA ILE A 119 -5.39 -21.27 -5.56
C ILE A 119 -5.63 -21.87 -6.95
N ASP A 120 -6.26 -23.02 -7.01
CA ASP A 120 -6.76 -23.58 -8.26
C ASP A 120 -7.99 -22.78 -8.72
N VAL A 121 -7.87 -22.07 -9.84
CA VAL A 121 -8.90 -21.16 -10.34
C VAL A 121 -10.19 -21.87 -10.79
N ASN A 122 -10.13 -23.18 -11.08
CA ASN A 122 -11.29 -23.97 -11.54
C ASN A 122 -12.08 -24.51 -10.35
N THR A 123 -11.39 -25.01 -9.33
CA THR A 123 -12.00 -25.69 -8.18
C THR A 123 -12.05 -24.81 -6.94
N LEU A 124 -11.36 -23.67 -6.94
CA LEU A 124 -11.12 -22.77 -5.80
C LEU A 124 -10.48 -23.48 -4.59
N SER A 125 -9.85 -24.62 -4.83
CA SER A 125 -9.14 -25.35 -3.78
C SER A 125 -7.74 -24.80 -3.56
N GLU A 126 -7.23 -24.96 -2.32
CA GLU A 126 -5.89 -24.56 -1.94
C GLU A 126 -4.90 -25.70 -2.12
N ILE A 127 -3.85 -25.46 -2.88
CA ILE A 127 -2.69 -26.35 -3.04
C ILE A 127 -1.60 -25.84 -2.12
N LYS A 128 -1.36 -26.51 -1.01
CA LYS A 128 -0.38 -26.11 0.01
C LYS A 128 1.06 -26.34 -0.44
N ASN A 129 1.96 -25.48 0.01
CA ASN A 129 3.40 -25.54 -0.25
C ASN A 129 3.71 -25.73 -1.75
N PRO A 130 3.21 -24.85 -2.61
CA PRO A 130 3.59 -24.88 -4.02
C PRO A 130 5.08 -24.57 -4.11
N GLY A 131 5.85 -25.40 -4.81
CA GLY A 131 7.28 -25.15 -4.99
C GLY A 131 7.55 -23.90 -5.80
N GLU A 132 6.65 -23.59 -6.72
CA GLU A 132 6.71 -22.40 -7.59
C GLU A 132 5.31 -21.98 -8.03
N ILE A 133 5.19 -20.73 -8.48
CA ILE A 133 3.96 -20.14 -9.03
C ILE A 133 4.24 -19.72 -10.47
N ASN A 134 3.48 -20.29 -11.39
CA ASN A 134 3.64 -20.07 -12.82
C ASN A 134 2.75 -18.93 -13.35
N LEU A 135 2.96 -18.53 -14.60
CA LEU A 135 2.16 -17.53 -15.29
C LEU A 135 0.65 -17.82 -15.16
N ASN A 136 -0.12 -16.79 -14.79
CA ASN A 136 -1.56 -16.81 -14.53
C ASN A 136 -1.99 -17.57 -13.26
N ASP A 137 -1.06 -18.03 -12.44
CA ASP A 137 -1.40 -18.62 -11.16
C ASP A 137 -1.74 -17.53 -10.14
N ILE A 138 -2.60 -17.90 -9.20
CA ILE A 138 -2.94 -17.08 -8.03
C ILE A 138 -2.43 -17.79 -6.78
N CYS A 139 -1.73 -17.09 -5.91
CA CYS A 139 -1.22 -17.65 -4.67
C CYS A 139 -1.41 -16.70 -3.49
N ARG A 140 -1.34 -17.27 -2.28
CA ARG A 140 -1.11 -16.51 -1.04
C ARG A 140 0.35 -16.60 -0.67
N ALA A 141 0.99 -15.46 -0.47
CA ALA A 141 2.40 -15.37 -0.17
C ALA A 141 2.66 -14.42 1.01
N GLY A 142 3.68 -14.74 1.79
CA GLY A 142 4.27 -13.83 2.77
C GLY A 142 5.31 -12.95 2.12
N ILE A 143 5.21 -11.64 2.33
CA ILE A 143 6.06 -10.63 1.71
C ILE A 143 6.69 -9.78 2.79
N LYS A 144 8.00 -9.56 2.65
CA LYS A 144 8.77 -8.65 3.52
C LYS A 144 9.40 -7.56 2.69
N THR A 145 9.13 -6.32 3.07
CA THR A 145 9.71 -5.12 2.46
C THR A 145 10.92 -4.61 3.26
N THR A 146 11.85 -3.94 2.57
CA THR A 146 13.02 -3.32 3.22
C THR A 146 12.64 -2.17 4.14
N PHE A 147 11.52 -1.49 3.84
CA PHE A 147 10.98 -0.38 4.62
C PHE A 147 9.50 -0.60 4.90
N PRO A 148 8.98 -0.15 6.05
CA PRO A 148 7.57 -0.28 6.37
C PRO A 148 6.69 0.45 5.35
N LEU A 149 5.55 -0.15 5.04
CA LEU A 149 4.47 0.46 4.27
C LEU A 149 3.32 0.84 5.20
N THR A 150 2.55 1.84 4.81
CA THR A 150 1.30 2.21 5.47
C THR A 150 0.15 1.76 4.59
N TYR A 151 -0.53 0.69 4.97
CA TYR A 151 -1.53 0.02 4.15
C TYR A 151 -2.79 -0.34 4.93
N ASP A 152 -3.87 -0.58 4.21
CA ASP A 152 -5.08 -1.27 4.68
C ASP A 152 -5.14 -2.66 4.05
N SER A 153 -5.95 -3.56 4.60
CA SER A 153 -6.31 -4.76 3.84
C SER A 153 -7.13 -4.36 2.61
N TYR A 154 -6.99 -5.14 1.53
CA TYR A 154 -7.72 -4.89 0.29
C TYR A 154 -9.25 -4.89 0.48
N GLN A 155 -9.75 -5.69 1.42
CA GLN A 155 -11.18 -5.73 1.74
C GLN A 155 -11.64 -4.42 2.38
N LYS A 156 -10.82 -3.81 3.25
CA LYS A 156 -11.14 -2.56 3.94
C LYS A 156 -11.04 -1.35 2.99
N ASN A 157 -9.96 -1.29 2.21
CA ASN A 157 -9.71 -0.18 1.30
C ASN A 157 -8.93 -0.66 0.07
N LYS A 158 -9.66 -0.91 -1.02
CA LYS A 158 -9.08 -1.42 -2.27
C LYS A 158 -7.95 -0.53 -2.80
N ALA A 159 -8.07 0.78 -2.66
CA ALA A 159 -7.09 1.73 -3.18
C ALA A 159 -5.78 1.72 -2.39
N ASN A 160 -5.82 1.43 -1.07
CA ASN A 160 -4.63 1.38 -0.20
C ASN A 160 -4.21 -0.06 0.15
N GLY A 161 -4.89 -1.07 -0.37
CA GLY A 161 -4.62 -2.49 -0.10
C GLY A 161 -4.08 -3.26 -1.30
N ASN A 162 -3.68 -2.59 -2.38
CA ASN A 162 -3.13 -3.21 -3.57
C ASN A 162 -1.68 -2.78 -3.82
N PHE A 163 -0.95 -3.59 -4.58
CA PHE A 163 0.42 -3.29 -5.01
C PHE A 163 0.75 -4.05 -6.30
N ILE A 164 1.86 -3.68 -6.93
CA ILE A 164 2.46 -4.46 -8.02
C ILE A 164 3.87 -4.89 -7.64
N LEU A 165 4.26 -6.07 -8.15
CA LEU A 165 5.62 -6.57 -8.11
C LEU A 165 6.29 -6.31 -9.47
N ILE A 166 7.50 -5.78 -9.42
CA ILE A 166 8.27 -5.37 -10.58
C ILE A 166 9.59 -6.13 -10.56
N ASP A 167 9.93 -6.79 -11.65
CA ASP A 167 11.24 -7.43 -11.81
C ASP A 167 12.34 -6.36 -11.85
N LYS A 168 13.41 -6.58 -11.09
CA LYS A 168 14.50 -5.59 -10.92
C LYS A 168 15.39 -5.45 -12.13
N GLU A 169 15.46 -6.47 -12.98
CA GLU A 169 16.33 -6.50 -14.16
C GLU A 169 15.62 -5.90 -15.38
N SER A 170 14.41 -6.38 -15.65
CA SER A 170 13.63 -5.96 -16.82
C SER A 170 12.81 -4.69 -16.59
N ASN A 171 12.55 -4.29 -15.32
CA ASN A 171 11.62 -3.24 -14.92
C ASN A 171 10.18 -3.47 -15.43
N THR A 172 9.80 -4.72 -15.67
CA THR A 172 8.44 -5.10 -16.07
C THR A 172 7.63 -5.53 -14.86
N THR A 173 6.31 -5.34 -14.94
CA THR A 173 5.39 -5.84 -13.90
C THR A 173 5.31 -7.36 -13.99
N SER A 174 5.71 -8.03 -12.91
CA SER A 174 5.71 -9.49 -12.81
C SER A 174 4.51 -10.04 -12.04
N GLY A 175 3.83 -9.21 -11.22
CA GLY A 175 2.65 -9.62 -10.49
C GLY A 175 1.87 -8.46 -9.92
N ALA A 176 0.62 -8.73 -9.57
CA ALA A 176 -0.25 -7.80 -8.85
C ALA A 176 -0.76 -8.46 -7.56
N GLY A 177 -0.82 -7.70 -6.46
CA GLY A 177 -1.17 -8.23 -5.16
C GLY A 177 -2.26 -7.45 -4.44
N MET A 178 -2.97 -8.18 -3.58
CA MET A 178 -4.00 -7.68 -2.66
C MET A 178 -3.59 -8.05 -1.25
N ILE A 179 -3.36 -7.06 -0.40
CA ILE A 179 -2.95 -7.24 1.01
C ILE A 179 -4.12 -7.83 1.80
N CYS A 180 -3.85 -8.89 2.59
CA CYS A 180 -4.84 -9.57 3.40
C CYS A 180 -5.18 -8.83 4.70
#